data_b951b52e7202ddf30fd8ea90479a4ab8
#
_entry.id   b951b52e7202ddf30fd8ea90479a4ab8
#
_cell.length_a   1.000
_cell.length_b   1.000
_cell.length_c   1.000
_cell.angle_alpha   90.00
_cell.angle_beta   90.00
_cell.angle_gamma   90.00
#
_symmetry.space_group_name_H-M   'P 1'
#
loop_
_entity.id
_entity.type
_entity.pdbx_description
1 polymer ?
#
loop_
_entity_poly.entity_id
_entity_poly.type
_entity_poly.pdbx_seq_one_letter_code
_entity_poly.pdbx_strand_id
1 'polypeptide(L)'
;MPTTPKAQIKVANLAGLFVEHLIEIGVATRPSLTAAQAERQELLGDLETYLERQRGLSPRSVKHVLGFAARFLAHGFGDQMLDLAILNARDVVAFMEHVIGRKTPYRDKTLSSHLRSFFQYLFAQGLITTNLSLCVPRVHKPWGARLPRYLSPDEVEAVLASVATNPRRGARDYAMLLLMARLGMRAPEVMAVQLDDIDWRAGELLVRGKGKRHDRLPIPSDVGEAISRYLREERTSTTTRTLFVSHRAPNRPFKDSQIINSILREAFAATGVKPPTPYVGSHVLRHSLATNLVRSGASLEEIGDLLRHRSRATTMIYAKLDTDGLRSIAQPWPIAEVAR
;
A
#
# COMPACT_ATOMS: atom_id res chain seq x y z
N MET A 1 4.66 13.07 -33.98
CA MET A 1 5.53 12.64 -32.86
C MET A 1 4.82 11.51 -32.14
N PRO A 2 5.37 10.30 -31.97
CA PRO A 2 4.71 9.24 -31.24
C PRO A 2 4.65 9.63 -29.76
N THR A 3 3.46 9.88 -29.25
CA THR A 3 3.22 10.16 -27.82
C THR A 3 3.47 8.90 -27.02
N THR A 4 4.27 8.99 -25.97
CA THR A 4 4.52 7.84 -25.07
C THR A 4 3.22 7.32 -24.46
N PRO A 5 3.09 6.01 -24.15
CA PRO A 5 1.88 5.43 -23.55
C PRO A 5 1.41 6.16 -22.28
N LYS A 6 2.33 6.74 -21.51
CA LYS A 6 2.01 7.57 -20.34
C LYS A 6 1.38 8.91 -20.69
N ALA A 7 1.77 9.52 -21.82
CA ALA A 7 1.18 10.76 -22.28
C ALA A 7 -0.24 10.53 -22.82
N GLN A 8 -0.48 9.42 -23.53
CA GLN A 8 -1.81 9.02 -24.01
C GLN A 8 -2.79 8.78 -22.85
N ILE A 9 -2.35 8.10 -21.77
CA ILE A 9 -3.17 7.90 -20.55
C ILE A 9 -3.49 9.23 -19.87
N LYS A 10 -2.54 10.18 -19.81
CA LYS A 10 -2.80 11.50 -19.25
C LYS A 10 -3.82 12.29 -20.07
N VAL A 11 -3.70 12.27 -21.39
CA VAL A 11 -4.64 12.93 -22.29
C VAL A 11 -6.03 12.32 -22.18
N ALA A 12 -6.15 10.99 -22.16
CA ALA A 12 -7.43 10.31 -21.97
C ALA A 12 -8.09 10.66 -20.63
N ASN A 13 -7.32 10.72 -19.53
CA ASN A 13 -7.84 11.14 -18.24
C ASN A 13 -8.29 12.60 -18.20
N LEU A 14 -7.55 13.50 -18.86
CA LEU A 14 -7.95 14.92 -18.98
C LEU A 14 -9.22 15.08 -19.82
N ALA A 15 -9.30 14.36 -20.95
CA ALA A 15 -10.50 14.36 -21.79
C ALA A 15 -11.72 13.83 -21.02
N GLY A 16 -11.56 12.77 -20.21
CA GLY A 16 -12.61 12.26 -19.34
C GLY A 16 -13.10 13.31 -18.32
N LEU A 17 -12.17 13.99 -17.64
CA LEU A 17 -12.53 15.07 -16.70
C LEU A 17 -13.21 16.25 -17.39
N PHE A 18 -12.80 16.58 -18.61
CA PHE A 18 -13.43 17.64 -19.37
C PHE A 18 -14.84 17.28 -19.81
N VAL A 19 -15.05 16.04 -20.26
CA VAL A 19 -16.40 15.52 -20.58
C VAL A 19 -17.32 15.52 -19.36
N GLU A 20 -16.85 15.07 -18.20
CA GLU A 20 -17.62 15.13 -16.95
C GLU A 20 -17.98 16.56 -16.59
N HIS A 21 -17.07 17.51 -16.74
CA HIS A 21 -17.37 18.92 -16.51
C HIS A 21 -18.42 19.47 -17.47
N LEU A 22 -18.34 19.10 -18.78
CA LEU A 22 -19.38 19.49 -19.75
C LEU A 22 -20.76 18.92 -19.42
N ILE A 23 -20.80 17.74 -18.85
CA ILE A 23 -22.05 17.13 -18.35
C ILE A 23 -22.58 17.89 -17.13
N GLU A 24 -21.72 18.22 -16.18
CA GLU A 24 -22.08 18.97 -14.97
C GLU A 24 -22.67 20.35 -15.28
N ILE A 25 -22.15 21.03 -16.30
CA ILE A 25 -22.65 22.36 -16.73
C ILE A 25 -23.78 22.27 -17.77
N GLY A 26 -24.29 21.04 -18.07
CA GLY A 26 -25.43 20.83 -18.97
C GLY A 26 -25.16 21.00 -20.46
N VAL A 27 -23.90 21.10 -20.88
CA VAL A 27 -23.49 21.24 -22.29
C VAL A 27 -23.47 19.89 -23.01
N ALA A 28 -23.23 18.81 -22.29
CA ALA A 28 -23.25 17.45 -22.80
C ALA A 28 -24.18 16.55 -21.95
N THR A 29 -24.77 15.57 -22.57
CA THR A 29 -25.57 14.55 -21.87
C THR A 29 -24.76 13.25 -21.78
N ARG A 30 -24.90 12.53 -20.67
CA ARG A 30 -24.34 11.19 -20.60
C ARG A 30 -25.04 10.29 -21.61
N PRO A 31 -24.27 9.53 -22.43
CA PRO A 31 -24.89 8.53 -23.29
C PRO A 31 -25.68 7.55 -22.42
N SER A 32 -26.86 7.16 -22.87
CA SER A 32 -27.65 6.12 -22.21
C SER A 32 -26.84 4.82 -22.20
N LEU A 33 -26.81 4.17 -21.05
CA LEU A 33 -26.19 2.85 -20.94
C LEU A 33 -26.98 1.84 -21.80
N THR A 34 -26.26 0.95 -22.46
CA THR A 34 -26.89 -0.22 -23.03
C THR A 34 -27.44 -1.12 -21.91
N ALA A 35 -28.41 -1.99 -22.21
CA ALA A 35 -28.94 -2.95 -21.23
C ALA A 35 -27.83 -3.78 -20.58
N ALA A 36 -26.83 -4.24 -21.36
CA ALA A 36 -25.71 -4.99 -20.87
C ALA A 36 -24.77 -4.16 -19.97
N GLN A 37 -24.60 -2.87 -20.25
CA GLN A 37 -23.83 -1.96 -19.40
C GLN A 37 -24.54 -1.66 -18.09
N ALA A 38 -25.86 -1.48 -18.13
CA ALA A 38 -26.70 -1.26 -16.95
C ALA A 38 -26.64 -2.48 -16.00
N GLU A 39 -26.84 -3.68 -16.54
CA GLU A 39 -26.74 -4.94 -15.78
C GLU A 39 -25.38 -5.11 -15.08
N ARG A 40 -24.28 -4.81 -15.79
CA ARG A 40 -22.92 -4.85 -15.19
C ARG A 40 -22.73 -3.82 -14.09
N GLN A 41 -23.27 -2.62 -14.30
CA GLN A 41 -23.15 -1.56 -13.31
C GLN A 41 -23.93 -1.93 -12.04
N GLU A 42 -25.11 -2.53 -12.18
CA GLU A 42 -25.92 -3.04 -11.07
C GLU A 42 -25.14 -4.13 -10.30
N LEU A 43 -24.67 -5.18 -10.99
CA LEU A 43 -23.88 -6.24 -10.37
C LEU A 43 -22.64 -5.72 -9.62
N LEU A 44 -21.92 -4.75 -10.19
CA LEU A 44 -20.74 -4.16 -9.55
C LEU A 44 -21.13 -3.27 -8.36
N GLY A 45 -22.27 -2.58 -8.39
CA GLY A 45 -22.81 -1.80 -7.27
C GLY A 45 -23.21 -2.69 -6.09
N ASP A 46 -23.84 -3.82 -6.36
CA ASP A 46 -24.18 -4.82 -5.35
C ASP A 46 -22.94 -5.44 -4.73
N LEU A 47 -21.94 -5.77 -5.55
CA LEU A 47 -20.64 -6.25 -5.10
C LEU A 47 -19.95 -5.20 -4.20
N GLU A 48 -19.99 -3.92 -4.57
CA GLU A 48 -19.43 -2.82 -3.76
C GLU A 48 -20.08 -2.79 -2.38
N THR A 49 -21.41 -2.79 -2.35
CA THR A 49 -22.19 -2.79 -1.11
C THR A 49 -21.87 -4.00 -0.22
N TYR A 50 -21.77 -5.18 -0.81
CA TYR A 50 -21.39 -6.41 -0.11
C TYR A 50 -19.99 -6.30 0.50
N LEU A 51 -19.02 -5.84 -0.29
CA LEU A 51 -17.61 -5.72 0.16
C LEU A 51 -17.45 -4.69 1.28
N GLU A 52 -18.19 -3.59 1.23
CA GLU A 52 -18.15 -2.54 2.24
C GLU A 52 -18.88 -2.93 3.51
N ARG A 53 -20.15 -3.32 3.40
CA ARG A 53 -21.03 -3.53 4.54
C ARG A 53 -20.85 -4.89 5.21
N GLN A 54 -20.73 -5.96 4.44
CA GLN A 54 -20.65 -7.31 4.99
C GLN A 54 -19.20 -7.76 5.23
N ARG A 55 -18.26 -7.36 4.36
CA ARG A 55 -16.85 -7.75 4.49
C ARG A 55 -15.98 -6.69 5.18
N GLY A 56 -16.48 -5.48 5.37
CA GLY A 56 -15.76 -4.38 6.01
C GLY A 56 -14.44 -4.02 5.33
N LEU A 57 -14.36 -4.14 4.00
CA LEU A 57 -13.16 -3.82 3.25
C LEU A 57 -12.97 -2.30 3.17
N SER A 58 -11.70 -1.88 3.13
CA SER A 58 -11.39 -0.47 2.89
C SER A 58 -11.78 -0.03 1.46
N PRO A 59 -12.15 1.25 1.23
CA PRO A 59 -12.52 1.75 -0.09
C PRO A 59 -11.48 1.44 -1.17
N ARG A 60 -10.20 1.50 -0.82
CA ARG A 60 -9.11 1.11 -1.73
C ARG A 60 -9.16 -0.36 -2.12
N SER A 61 -9.42 -1.25 -1.16
CA SER A 61 -9.54 -2.70 -1.43
C SER A 61 -10.76 -3.00 -2.29
N VAL A 62 -11.89 -2.36 -1.99
CA VAL A 62 -13.13 -2.43 -2.77
C VAL A 62 -12.87 -2.04 -4.21
N LYS A 63 -12.30 -0.86 -4.45
CA LYS A 63 -11.94 -0.38 -5.79
C LYS A 63 -11.08 -1.39 -6.58
N HIS A 64 -10.15 -2.07 -5.92
CA HIS A 64 -9.34 -3.09 -6.57
C HIS A 64 -10.14 -4.33 -6.94
N VAL A 65 -11.02 -4.82 -6.05
CA VAL A 65 -11.89 -5.97 -6.35
C VAL A 65 -12.80 -5.64 -7.50
N LEU A 66 -13.50 -4.49 -7.47
CA LEU A 66 -14.36 -4.01 -8.54
C LEU A 66 -13.64 -3.90 -9.88
N GLY A 67 -12.43 -3.34 -9.87
CA GLY A 67 -11.62 -3.21 -11.08
C GLY A 67 -11.23 -4.55 -11.71
N PHE A 68 -10.99 -5.60 -10.90
CA PHE A 68 -10.72 -6.95 -11.43
C PHE A 68 -12.01 -7.64 -11.84
N ALA A 69 -13.12 -7.48 -11.12
CA ALA A 69 -14.43 -7.99 -11.49
C ALA A 69 -14.89 -7.43 -12.84
N ALA A 70 -14.83 -6.10 -13.00
CA ALA A 70 -15.20 -5.44 -14.26
C ALA A 70 -14.36 -5.96 -15.45
N ARG A 71 -13.04 -6.17 -15.24
CA ARG A 71 -12.18 -6.70 -16.29
C ARG A 71 -12.45 -8.16 -16.62
N PHE A 72 -12.82 -8.96 -15.61
CA PHE A 72 -13.23 -10.35 -15.83
C PHE A 72 -14.52 -10.41 -16.64
N LEU A 73 -15.52 -9.63 -16.26
CA LEU A 73 -16.80 -9.55 -16.97
C LEU A 73 -16.62 -9.06 -18.41
N ALA A 74 -15.78 -8.05 -18.63
CA ALA A 74 -15.46 -7.56 -19.98
C ALA A 74 -14.73 -8.60 -20.83
N HIS A 75 -13.87 -9.43 -20.21
CA HIS A 75 -13.15 -10.50 -20.91
C HIS A 75 -14.06 -11.64 -21.30
N GLY A 76 -14.98 -12.06 -20.41
CA GLY A 76 -15.85 -13.21 -20.63
C GLY A 76 -17.06 -12.88 -21.51
N PHE A 77 -17.64 -11.69 -21.36
CA PHE A 77 -18.92 -11.35 -22.00
C PHE A 77 -18.83 -10.22 -23.06
N GLY A 78 -17.66 -9.56 -23.20
CA GLY A 78 -17.52 -8.44 -24.16
C GLY A 78 -18.57 -7.37 -23.90
N ASP A 79 -19.42 -7.04 -24.87
CA ASP A 79 -20.53 -6.08 -24.75
C ASP A 79 -21.91 -6.78 -24.63
N GLN A 80 -21.93 -8.09 -24.43
CA GLN A 80 -23.16 -8.88 -24.32
C GLN A 80 -23.74 -8.85 -22.89
N MET A 81 -24.99 -9.25 -22.73
CA MET A 81 -25.62 -9.48 -21.43
C MET A 81 -24.89 -10.55 -20.62
N LEU A 82 -25.00 -10.48 -19.29
CA LEU A 82 -24.31 -11.40 -18.40
C LEU A 82 -25.11 -12.71 -18.26
N ASP A 83 -24.59 -13.80 -18.78
CA ASP A 83 -25.04 -15.14 -18.41
C ASP A 83 -24.05 -15.76 -17.43
N LEU A 84 -24.22 -15.43 -16.15
CA LEU A 84 -23.31 -15.92 -15.10
C LEU A 84 -23.43 -17.43 -14.86
N ALA A 85 -24.54 -18.05 -15.26
CA ALA A 85 -24.78 -19.48 -15.05
C ALA A 85 -23.84 -20.37 -15.89
N ILE A 86 -23.37 -19.88 -17.04
CA ILE A 86 -22.43 -20.62 -17.89
C ILE A 86 -20.99 -20.59 -17.43
N LEU A 87 -20.67 -19.71 -16.46
CA LEU A 87 -19.29 -19.55 -15.97
C LEU A 87 -18.77 -20.84 -15.37
N ASN A 88 -17.56 -21.19 -15.76
CA ASN A 88 -16.89 -22.41 -15.34
C ASN A 88 -15.39 -22.17 -15.06
N ALA A 89 -14.68 -23.21 -14.61
CA ALA A 89 -13.27 -23.13 -14.25
C ALA A 89 -12.35 -22.71 -15.42
N ARG A 90 -12.71 -23.02 -16.68
CA ARG A 90 -11.90 -22.67 -17.85
C ARG A 90 -11.88 -21.15 -18.06
N ASP A 91 -13.02 -20.48 -17.81
CA ASP A 91 -13.11 -19.02 -17.95
C ASP A 91 -12.21 -18.31 -16.93
N VAL A 92 -12.11 -18.85 -15.71
CA VAL A 92 -11.21 -18.34 -14.68
C VAL A 92 -9.75 -18.48 -15.11
N VAL A 93 -9.37 -19.66 -15.62
CA VAL A 93 -8.00 -19.94 -16.08
C VAL A 93 -7.66 -19.05 -17.29
N ALA A 94 -8.52 -18.99 -18.29
CA ALA A 94 -8.31 -18.20 -19.51
C ALA A 94 -8.11 -16.69 -19.17
N PHE A 95 -8.93 -16.15 -18.27
CA PHE A 95 -8.73 -14.78 -17.82
C PHE A 95 -7.42 -14.57 -17.08
N MET A 96 -7.04 -15.51 -16.22
CA MET A 96 -5.77 -15.43 -15.50
C MET A 96 -4.58 -15.47 -16.45
N GLU A 97 -4.57 -16.36 -17.42
CA GLU A 97 -3.54 -16.44 -18.45
C GLU A 97 -3.46 -15.17 -19.28
N HIS A 98 -4.63 -14.62 -19.69
CA HIS A 98 -4.69 -13.33 -20.39
C HIS A 98 -4.07 -12.19 -19.60
N VAL A 99 -4.30 -12.15 -18.28
CA VAL A 99 -3.74 -11.09 -17.43
C VAL A 99 -2.26 -11.30 -17.13
N ILE A 100 -1.83 -12.54 -16.88
CA ILE A 100 -0.44 -12.91 -16.55
C ILE A 100 0.47 -12.76 -17.79
N GLY A 101 0.02 -13.15 -18.96
CA GLY A 101 0.76 -13.04 -20.23
C GLY A 101 1.16 -11.59 -20.59
N ARG A 102 0.57 -10.58 -19.96
CA ARG A 102 0.91 -9.16 -20.13
C ARG A 102 2.07 -8.66 -19.23
N LYS A 103 3.03 -9.51 -18.92
CA LYS A 103 4.34 -9.18 -18.29
C LYS A 103 4.31 -8.12 -17.16
N THR A 104 3.68 -8.42 -16.03
CA THR A 104 3.93 -7.65 -14.80
C THR A 104 3.99 -8.58 -13.57
N PRO A 105 5.19 -8.89 -13.05
CA PRO A 105 5.39 -9.86 -11.95
C PRO A 105 4.69 -9.53 -10.64
N TYR A 106 4.23 -8.27 -10.47
CA TYR A 106 3.62 -7.79 -9.23
C TYR A 106 2.11 -8.04 -9.14
N ARG A 107 1.44 -8.35 -10.26
CA ARG A 107 -0.03 -8.45 -10.33
C ARG A 107 -0.63 -9.78 -9.86
N ASP A 108 0.15 -10.84 -9.84
CA ASP A 108 -0.39 -12.19 -9.71
C ASP A 108 -1.05 -12.48 -8.35
N LYS A 109 -0.47 -11.95 -7.26
CA LYS A 109 -1.03 -12.17 -5.91
C LYS A 109 -2.31 -11.38 -5.63
N THR A 110 -2.32 -10.13 -6.06
CA THR A 110 -3.49 -9.26 -5.91
C THR A 110 -4.62 -9.71 -6.80
N LEU A 111 -4.33 -10.14 -8.04
CA LEU A 111 -5.28 -10.73 -8.96
C LEU A 111 -6.01 -11.92 -8.33
N SER A 112 -5.27 -12.93 -7.86
CA SER A 112 -5.85 -14.14 -7.26
C SER A 112 -6.72 -13.83 -6.04
N SER A 113 -6.28 -12.88 -5.18
CA SER A 113 -7.05 -12.48 -4.00
C SER A 113 -8.35 -11.77 -4.36
N HIS A 114 -8.30 -10.86 -5.34
CA HIS A 114 -9.46 -10.08 -5.73
C HIS A 114 -10.47 -10.91 -6.52
N LEU A 115 -10.01 -11.78 -7.42
CA LEU A 115 -10.88 -12.72 -8.12
C LEU A 115 -11.57 -13.69 -7.17
N ARG A 116 -10.88 -14.20 -6.15
CA ARG A 116 -11.53 -15.03 -5.14
C ARG A 116 -12.63 -14.27 -4.42
N SER A 117 -12.41 -13.03 -4.04
CA SER A 117 -13.44 -12.22 -3.39
C SER A 117 -14.66 -12.02 -4.29
N PHE A 118 -14.45 -11.82 -5.58
CA PHE A 118 -15.54 -11.69 -6.56
C PHE A 118 -16.31 -13.00 -6.73
N PHE A 119 -15.64 -14.13 -6.96
CA PHE A 119 -16.32 -15.42 -7.11
C PHE A 119 -16.98 -15.91 -5.81
N GLN A 120 -16.43 -15.60 -4.65
CA GLN A 120 -17.08 -15.84 -3.36
C GLN A 120 -18.38 -15.06 -3.24
N TYR A 121 -18.42 -13.81 -3.71
CA TYR A 121 -19.64 -13.01 -3.77
C TYR A 121 -20.66 -13.64 -4.70
N LEU A 122 -20.31 -13.94 -5.96
CA LEU A 122 -21.23 -14.54 -6.92
C LEU A 122 -21.84 -15.85 -6.38
N PHE A 123 -21.02 -16.69 -5.77
CA PHE A 123 -21.49 -17.94 -5.18
C PHE A 123 -22.38 -17.72 -3.94
N ALA A 124 -22.02 -16.79 -3.06
CA ALA A 124 -22.79 -16.47 -1.85
C ALA A 124 -24.17 -15.85 -2.17
N GLN A 125 -24.29 -15.14 -3.32
CA GLN A 125 -25.54 -14.58 -3.80
C GLN A 125 -26.35 -15.58 -4.67
N GLY A 126 -25.85 -16.80 -4.88
CA GLY A 126 -26.52 -17.79 -5.72
C GLY A 126 -26.51 -17.47 -7.22
N LEU A 127 -25.68 -16.51 -7.67
CA LEU A 127 -25.57 -16.10 -9.07
C LEU A 127 -24.79 -17.11 -9.92
N ILE A 128 -24.03 -17.98 -9.28
CA ILE A 128 -23.34 -19.14 -9.87
C ILE A 128 -23.59 -20.38 -9.01
N THR A 129 -23.71 -21.54 -9.61
CA THR A 129 -23.96 -22.81 -8.92
C THR A 129 -22.70 -23.45 -8.35
N THR A 130 -21.54 -23.16 -8.96
CA THR A 130 -20.23 -23.72 -8.56
C THR A 130 -19.36 -22.64 -7.92
N ASN A 131 -18.71 -22.98 -6.81
CA ASN A 131 -17.79 -22.05 -6.16
C ASN A 131 -16.47 -21.90 -6.94
N LEU A 132 -16.46 -21.02 -7.92
CA LEU A 132 -15.30 -20.76 -8.79
C LEU A 132 -14.12 -20.12 -8.04
N SER A 133 -14.33 -19.64 -6.83
CA SER A 133 -13.20 -19.11 -6.01
C SER A 133 -12.15 -20.17 -5.70
N LEU A 134 -12.54 -21.46 -5.69
CA LEU A 134 -11.65 -22.59 -5.49
C LEU A 134 -10.76 -22.88 -6.71
N CYS A 135 -11.23 -22.50 -7.90
CA CYS A 135 -10.47 -22.67 -9.15
C CYS A 135 -9.38 -21.61 -9.33
N VAL A 136 -9.41 -20.52 -8.55
CA VAL A 136 -8.39 -19.47 -8.61
C VAL A 136 -7.09 -19.97 -7.95
N PRO A 137 -5.96 -20.13 -8.69
CA PRO A 137 -4.72 -20.64 -8.13
C PRO A 137 -4.21 -19.83 -6.96
N ARG A 138 -3.70 -20.51 -5.93
CA ARG A 138 -2.98 -19.87 -4.83
C ARG A 138 -1.55 -19.61 -5.24
N VAL A 139 -1.17 -18.35 -5.38
CA VAL A 139 0.22 -18.00 -5.61
C VAL A 139 1.00 -18.17 -4.31
N HIS A 140 1.59 -19.35 -4.12
CA HIS A 140 2.53 -19.58 -3.02
C HIS A 140 3.83 -18.82 -3.31
N LYS A 141 4.18 -17.89 -2.42
CA LYS A 141 5.61 -17.51 -2.31
C LYS A 141 6.25 -18.46 -1.32
N PRO A 142 7.39 -19.06 -1.65
CA PRO A 142 8.18 -19.75 -0.64
C PRO A 142 8.39 -18.79 0.53
N TRP A 143 8.00 -19.20 1.74
CA TRP A 143 8.10 -18.36 2.92
C TRP A 143 9.57 -17.98 3.12
N GLY A 144 9.84 -16.67 3.17
CA GLY A 144 11.17 -16.16 3.40
C GLY A 144 12.19 -16.39 2.26
N ALA A 145 11.75 -16.52 1.00
CA ALA A 145 12.65 -16.72 -0.15
C ALA A 145 13.70 -15.60 -0.33
N ARG A 146 13.47 -14.43 0.23
CA ARG A 146 14.42 -13.29 0.19
C ARG A 146 14.53 -12.65 1.55
N LEU A 147 15.77 -12.29 1.92
CA LEU A 147 16.00 -11.44 3.08
C LEU A 147 15.31 -10.08 2.90
N PRO A 148 14.81 -9.46 3.98
CA PRO A 148 14.33 -8.08 3.93
C PRO A 148 15.42 -7.18 3.35
N ARG A 149 15.06 -6.38 2.39
CA ARG A 149 15.97 -5.36 1.84
C ARG A 149 15.82 -4.10 2.66
N TYR A 150 16.93 -3.54 3.07
CA TYR A 150 17.01 -2.43 4.00
C TYR A 150 18.14 -1.48 3.62
N LEU A 151 18.14 -0.31 4.23
CA LEU A 151 19.24 0.67 4.22
C LEU A 151 20.04 0.54 5.51
N SER A 152 21.34 0.73 5.44
CA SER A 152 22.17 0.87 6.63
C SER A 152 21.77 2.13 7.43
N PRO A 153 22.16 2.24 8.72
CA PRO A 153 21.94 3.46 9.49
C PRO A 153 22.45 4.71 8.76
N ASP A 154 23.67 4.68 8.24
CA ASP A 154 24.29 5.81 7.54
C ASP A 154 23.55 6.19 6.27
N GLU A 155 23.05 5.20 5.49
CA GLU A 155 22.22 5.46 4.31
C GLU A 155 20.88 6.08 4.69
N VAL A 156 20.28 5.66 5.82
CA VAL A 156 19.03 6.28 6.32
C VAL A 156 19.28 7.74 6.68
N GLU A 157 20.35 8.03 7.42
CA GLU A 157 20.69 9.39 7.81
C GLU A 157 21.03 10.28 6.59
N ALA A 158 21.76 9.75 5.61
CA ALA A 158 22.03 10.47 4.37
C ALA A 158 20.75 10.84 3.61
N VAL A 159 19.81 9.90 3.51
CA VAL A 159 18.50 10.14 2.87
C VAL A 159 17.71 11.20 3.65
N LEU A 160 17.68 11.13 4.98
CA LEU A 160 16.99 12.11 5.83
C LEU A 160 17.62 13.51 5.68
N ALA A 161 18.94 13.60 5.75
CA ALA A 161 19.67 14.87 5.63
C ALA A 161 19.42 15.55 4.28
N SER A 162 19.40 14.78 3.19
CA SER A 162 19.15 15.34 1.85
C SER A 162 17.76 15.97 1.71
N VAL A 163 16.77 15.47 2.44
CA VAL A 163 15.41 16.02 2.42
C VAL A 163 15.32 17.30 3.24
N ALA A 164 16.01 17.37 4.38
CA ALA A 164 16.02 18.51 5.29
C ALA A 164 16.52 19.81 4.63
N THR A 165 17.36 19.70 3.61
CA THR A 165 17.95 20.84 2.89
C THR A 165 17.03 21.48 1.85
N ASN A 166 15.87 20.91 1.56
CA ASN A 166 14.94 21.47 0.58
C ASN A 166 14.33 22.79 1.10
N PRO A 167 14.55 23.94 0.44
CA PRO A 167 14.18 25.25 0.99
C PRO A 167 12.67 25.52 1.05
N ARG A 168 11.86 24.71 0.36
CA ARG A 168 10.40 24.95 0.27
C ARG A 168 9.55 23.97 1.09
N ARG A 169 10.07 22.80 1.38
CA ARG A 169 9.30 21.71 1.99
C ARG A 169 10.17 20.77 2.83
N GLY A 170 11.38 21.19 3.14
CA GLY A 170 12.35 20.34 3.82
C GLY A 170 11.90 19.97 5.21
N ALA A 171 11.40 20.90 6.00
CA ALA A 171 10.95 20.62 7.36
C ALA A 171 9.75 19.64 7.37
N ARG A 172 8.78 19.81 6.48
CA ARG A 172 7.64 18.89 6.34
C ARG A 172 8.08 17.48 5.93
N ASP A 173 8.82 17.42 4.83
CA ASP A 173 9.19 16.15 4.21
C ASP A 173 10.15 15.36 5.14
N TYR A 174 11.06 16.07 5.81
CA TYR A 174 11.93 15.51 6.84
C TYR A 174 11.15 14.93 8.02
N ALA A 175 10.20 15.69 8.58
CA ALA A 175 9.37 15.22 9.69
C ALA A 175 8.55 13.96 9.30
N MET A 176 8.00 13.93 8.07
CA MET A 176 7.30 12.74 7.57
C MET A 176 8.21 11.50 7.51
N LEU A 177 9.41 11.63 6.95
CA LEU A 177 10.35 10.51 6.83
C LEU A 177 10.91 10.10 8.19
N LEU A 178 11.13 11.06 9.09
CA LEU A 178 11.65 10.79 10.44
C LEU A 178 10.67 9.97 11.28
N LEU A 179 9.36 10.29 11.22
CA LEU A 179 8.31 9.45 11.82
C LEU A 179 8.36 8.00 11.34
N MET A 180 8.68 7.78 10.08
CA MET A 180 8.81 6.43 9.53
C MET A 180 10.13 5.76 9.93
N ALA A 181 11.22 6.51 9.97
CA ALA A 181 12.54 5.99 10.28
C ALA A 181 12.74 5.70 11.77
N ARG A 182 12.17 6.52 12.66
CA ARG A 182 12.32 6.38 14.12
C ARG A 182 11.20 5.58 14.77
N LEU A 183 9.95 5.81 14.37
CA LEU A 183 8.78 5.16 14.97
C LEU A 183 8.22 4.02 14.12
N GLY A 184 8.83 3.74 12.97
CA GLY A 184 8.39 2.70 12.06
C GLY A 184 6.94 2.88 11.57
N MET A 185 6.42 4.10 11.54
CA MET A 185 5.06 4.38 11.09
C MET A 185 4.87 4.00 9.62
N ARG A 186 3.67 3.55 9.29
CA ARG A 186 3.29 3.33 7.88
C ARG A 186 2.92 4.66 7.23
N ALA A 187 3.19 4.77 5.93
CA ALA A 187 2.86 5.99 5.20
C ALA A 187 1.41 6.49 5.36
N PRO A 188 0.37 5.63 5.33
CA PRO A 188 -0.99 6.06 5.63
C PRO A 188 -1.18 6.53 7.08
N GLU A 189 -0.45 5.96 8.05
CA GLU A 189 -0.49 6.39 9.44
C GLU A 189 0.08 7.80 9.59
N VAL A 190 1.23 8.08 8.94
CA VAL A 190 1.83 9.43 8.90
C VAL A 190 0.89 10.45 8.29
N MET A 191 0.23 10.10 7.16
CA MET A 191 -0.73 10.99 6.50
C MET A 191 -1.99 11.26 7.34
N ALA A 192 -2.35 10.37 8.24
CA ALA A 192 -3.55 10.47 9.07
C ALA A 192 -3.34 11.21 10.38
N VAL A 193 -2.09 11.55 10.75
CA VAL A 193 -1.80 12.27 12.01
C VAL A 193 -2.52 13.61 12.04
N GLN A 194 -3.21 13.85 13.16
CA GLN A 194 -3.85 15.12 13.46
C GLN A 194 -3.01 15.93 14.47
N LEU A 195 -3.19 17.23 14.51
CA LEU A 195 -2.55 18.09 15.52
C LEU A 195 -2.89 17.64 16.95
N ASP A 196 -4.11 17.18 17.16
CA ASP A 196 -4.62 16.70 18.46
C ASP A 196 -4.10 15.31 18.85
N ASP A 197 -3.44 14.60 17.95
CA ASP A 197 -2.82 13.31 18.24
C ASP A 197 -1.47 13.45 18.96
N ILE A 198 -0.92 14.66 19.04
CA ILE A 198 0.38 14.95 19.67
C ILE A 198 0.14 15.49 21.08
N ASP A 199 0.50 14.70 22.07
CA ASP A 199 0.58 15.16 23.46
C ASP A 199 2.00 15.66 23.75
N TRP A 200 2.20 16.96 23.61
CA TRP A 200 3.49 17.60 23.84
C TRP A 200 3.97 17.54 25.30
N ARG A 201 3.04 17.42 26.26
CA ARG A 201 3.37 17.32 27.68
C ARG A 201 3.84 15.92 28.04
N ALA A 202 3.13 14.91 27.57
CA ALA A 202 3.49 13.52 27.78
C ALA A 202 4.62 13.06 26.86
N GLY A 203 4.91 13.80 25.77
CA GLY A 203 5.84 13.38 24.73
C GLY A 203 5.34 12.16 23.98
N GLU A 204 4.02 12.09 23.72
CA GLU A 204 3.38 10.94 23.08
C GLU A 204 2.65 11.31 21.79
N LEU A 205 2.67 10.37 20.84
CA LEU A 205 1.92 10.42 19.59
C LEU A 205 0.86 9.32 19.53
N LEU A 206 -0.40 9.70 19.37
CA LEU A 206 -1.49 8.77 19.09
C LEU A 206 -1.45 8.35 17.62
N VAL A 207 -1.23 7.07 17.36
CA VAL A 207 -1.18 6.49 16.01
C VAL A 207 -2.47 5.75 15.71
N ARG A 208 -3.18 6.17 14.67
CA ARG A 208 -4.43 5.54 14.23
C ARG A 208 -4.14 4.42 13.25
N GLY A 209 -4.24 3.20 13.69
CA GLY A 209 -4.00 1.99 12.91
C GLY A 209 -5.23 1.51 12.13
N LYS A 210 -5.04 0.50 11.28
CA LYS A 210 -6.12 -0.16 10.54
C LYS A 210 -7.09 -0.86 11.51
N GLY A 211 -8.40 -0.63 11.34
CA GLY A 211 -9.47 -1.27 12.14
C GLY A 211 -9.74 -0.57 13.46
N LYS A 212 -9.70 0.77 13.49
CA LYS A 212 -10.02 1.62 14.64
C LYS A 212 -9.14 1.38 15.89
N ARG A 213 -7.94 0.82 15.72
CA ARG A 213 -6.97 0.70 16.82
C ARG A 213 -6.19 1.99 16.96
N HIS A 214 -5.94 2.34 18.20
CA HIS A 214 -5.14 3.49 18.58
C HIS A 214 -3.99 3.02 19.45
N ASP A 215 -2.77 3.35 19.06
CA ASP A 215 -1.57 3.03 19.82
C ASP A 215 -0.88 4.34 20.19
N ARG A 216 -0.34 4.47 21.41
CA ARG A 216 0.47 5.60 21.81
C ARG A 216 1.94 5.25 21.68
N LEU A 217 2.72 6.12 21.09
CA LEU A 217 4.15 5.97 20.92
C LEU A 217 4.87 7.14 21.59
N PRO A 218 5.95 6.90 22.32
CA PRO A 218 6.80 7.98 22.79
C PRO A 218 7.42 8.71 21.59
N ILE A 219 7.48 10.03 21.66
CA ILE A 219 8.08 10.88 20.63
C ILE A 219 9.56 11.10 20.99
N PRO A 220 10.52 10.56 20.21
CA PRO A 220 11.93 10.93 20.37
C PRO A 220 12.13 12.42 20.17
N SER A 221 13.16 12.99 20.83
CA SER A 221 13.43 14.44 20.79
C SER A 221 13.62 14.96 19.37
N ASP A 222 14.37 14.23 18.53
CA ASP A 222 14.62 14.59 17.14
C ASP A 222 13.31 14.64 16.31
N VAL A 223 12.36 13.73 16.56
CA VAL A 223 11.04 13.71 15.94
C VAL A 223 10.20 14.90 16.41
N GLY A 224 10.19 15.17 17.72
CA GLY A 224 9.47 16.31 18.30
C GLY A 224 9.96 17.64 17.76
N GLU A 225 11.26 17.82 17.67
CA GLU A 225 11.93 19.00 17.10
C GLU A 225 11.58 19.18 15.62
N ALA A 226 11.63 18.09 14.82
CA ALA A 226 11.29 18.14 13.41
C ALA A 226 9.83 18.54 13.17
N ILE A 227 8.90 17.98 13.94
CA ILE A 227 7.48 18.35 13.85
C ILE A 227 7.29 19.82 14.28
N SER A 228 7.90 20.23 15.38
CA SER A 228 7.85 21.59 15.89
C SER A 228 8.40 22.60 14.87
N ARG A 229 9.51 22.29 14.23
CA ARG A 229 10.09 23.09 13.16
C ARG A 229 9.13 23.23 11.98
N TYR A 230 8.56 22.13 11.49
CA TYR A 230 7.57 22.15 10.41
C TYR A 230 6.36 23.03 10.76
N LEU A 231 5.84 22.92 11.98
CA LEU A 231 4.68 23.68 12.42
C LEU A 231 4.96 25.19 12.48
N ARG A 232 6.17 25.59 12.87
CA ARG A 232 6.57 26.99 13.00
C ARG A 232 6.99 27.64 11.69
N GLU A 233 7.70 26.89 10.84
CA GLU A 233 8.42 27.47 9.70
C GLU A 233 7.70 27.25 8.36
N GLU A 234 6.98 26.13 8.20
CA GLU A 234 6.47 25.76 6.88
C GLU A 234 4.96 25.50 6.83
N ARG A 235 4.35 25.08 7.94
CA ARG A 235 2.93 24.76 7.92
C ARG A 235 2.08 26.01 7.80
N THR A 236 1.51 26.19 6.61
CA THR A 236 0.59 27.31 6.36
C THR A 236 -0.69 27.20 7.18
N SER A 237 -1.29 28.36 7.50
CA SER A 237 -2.60 28.40 8.15
C SER A 237 -3.66 27.74 7.27
N THR A 238 -4.44 26.83 7.84
CA THR A 238 -5.49 26.07 7.17
C THR A 238 -6.53 25.61 8.19
N THR A 239 -7.76 25.39 7.74
CA THR A 239 -8.86 24.92 8.60
C THR A 239 -8.75 23.46 8.99
N THR A 240 -7.91 22.66 8.29
CA THR A 240 -7.73 21.25 8.62
C THR A 240 -6.86 21.02 9.85
N ARG A 241 -7.27 20.08 10.68
CA ARG A 241 -6.47 19.61 11.83
C ARG A 241 -5.42 18.57 11.45
N THR A 242 -5.37 18.12 10.19
CA THR A 242 -4.34 17.18 9.72
C THR A 242 -2.97 17.82 9.83
N LEU A 243 -2.00 17.10 10.41
CA LEU A 243 -0.64 17.61 10.65
C LEU A 243 0.03 18.03 9.33
N PHE A 244 0.08 17.13 8.37
CA PHE A 244 0.80 17.34 7.10
C PHE A 244 -0.13 17.77 5.97
N VAL A 245 0.16 18.92 5.39
CA VAL A 245 -0.64 19.50 4.30
C VAL A 245 0.21 19.80 3.07
N SER A 246 -0.45 19.93 1.93
CA SER A 246 0.19 20.35 0.68
C SER A 246 0.66 21.80 0.76
N HIS A 247 1.82 22.12 0.17
CA HIS A 247 2.27 23.51 -0.03
C HIS A 247 1.53 24.24 -1.18
N ARG A 248 0.78 23.49 -1.98
CA ARG A 248 -0.02 24.09 -3.06
C ARG A 248 -1.37 24.50 -2.48
N ALA A 249 -1.74 25.75 -2.75
CA ALA A 249 -3.08 26.23 -2.40
C ALA A 249 -4.14 25.27 -3.00
N PRO A 250 -5.18 24.98 -2.26
CA PRO A 250 -5.61 25.55 -0.97
C PRO A 250 -5.08 24.78 0.27
N ASN A 251 -3.86 24.28 0.27
CA ASN A 251 -3.16 23.65 1.41
C ASN A 251 -3.97 22.51 2.07
N ARG A 252 -4.47 21.60 1.25
CA ARG A 252 -5.29 20.47 1.69
C ARG A 252 -4.44 19.30 2.20
N PRO A 253 -4.99 18.43 3.04
CA PRO A 253 -4.41 17.15 3.35
C PRO A 253 -4.12 16.35 2.07
N PHE A 254 -3.11 15.49 2.10
CA PHE A 254 -2.81 14.63 0.97
C PHE A 254 -3.88 13.56 0.79
N LYS A 255 -4.31 13.33 -0.45
CA LYS A 255 -5.32 12.30 -0.78
C LYS A 255 -4.81 10.87 -0.54
N ASP A 256 -3.51 10.67 -0.72
CA ASP A 256 -2.85 9.37 -0.55
C ASP A 256 -1.38 9.52 -0.12
N SER A 257 -0.75 8.39 0.16
CA SER A 257 0.64 8.33 0.61
C SER A 257 1.68 8.31 -0.52
N GLN A 258 1.30 8.58 -1.77
CA GLN A 258 2.22 8.60 -2.92
C GLN A 258 3.26 9.73 -2.81
N ILE A 259 2.93 10.78 -2.09
CA ILE A 259 3.86 11.88 -1.81
C ILE A 259 5.14 11.36 -1.14
N ILE A 260 5.04 10.44 -0.19
CA ILE A 260 6.21 9.86 0.50
C ILE A 260 7.11 9.10 -0.49
N ASN A 261 6.51 8.36 -1.42
CA ASN A 261 7.28 7.67 -2.45
C ASN A 261 7.98 8.66 -3.40
N SER A 262 7.39 9.84 -3.62
CA SER A 262 8.01 10.90 -4.43
C SER A 262 9.19 11.52 -3.71
N ILE A 263 9.02 11.85 -2.42
CA ILE A 263 10.08 12.39 -1.57
C ILE A 263 11.26 11.42 -1.52
N LEU A 264 11.02 10.14 -1.26
CA LEU A 264 12.08 9.12 -1.22
C LEU A 264 12.80 8.98 -2.56
N ARG A 265 12.09 9.02 -3.70
CA ARG A 265 12.75 8.95 -5.02
C ARG A 265 13.68 10.14 -5.25
N GLU A 266 13.26 11.33 -4.88
CA GLU A 266 14.08 12.54 -4.97
C GLU A 266 15.30 12.44 -4.04
N ALA A 267 15.11 11.97 -2.80
CA ALA A 267 16.19 11.79 -1.84
C ALA A 267 17.23 10.76 -2.31
N PHE A 268 16.79 9.61 -2.83
CA PHE A 268 17.71 8.61 -3.40
C PHE A 268 18.48 9.14 -4.60
N ALA A 269 17.83 9.95 -5.45
CA ALA A 269 18.50 10.57 -6.58
C ALA A 269 19.53 11.61 -6.14
N ALA A 270 19.25 12.38 -5.07
CA ALA A 270 20.14 13.40 -4.55
C ALA A 270 21.36 12.82 -3.81
N THR A 271 21.20 11.72 -3.09
CA THR A 271 22.25 11.09 -2.29
C THR A 271 23.09 10.08 -3.06
N GLY A 272 22.62 9.60 -4.20
CA GLY A 272 23.21 8.47 -4.91
C GLY A 272 23.02 7.11 -4.21
N VAL A 273 22.35 7.07 -3.05
CA VAL A 273 22.01 5.82 -2.34
C VAL A 273 21.12 4.98 -3.24
N LYS A 274 21.50 3.74 -3.48
CA LYS A 274 20.71 2.83 -4.34
C LYS A 274 19.52 2.29 -3.57
N PRO A 275 18.29 2.48 -4.08
CA PRO A 275 17.12 1.86 -3.46
C PRO A 275 17.31 0.35 -3.34
N PRO A 276 17.04 -0.26 -2.19
CA PRO A 276 17.23 -1.71 -2.01
C PRO A 276 16.26 -2.55 -2.84
N THR A 277 15.27 -1.93 -3.46
CA THR A 277 14.29 -2.58 -4.34
C THR A 277 14.15 -1.79 -5.65
N PRO A 278 13.76 -2.43 -6.78
CA PRO A 278 13.49 -1.73 -8.04
C PRO A 278 12.38 -0.67 -7.93
N TYR A 279 11.53 -0.79 -6.92
CA TYR A 279 10.47 0.16 -6.64
C TYR A 279 10.74 0.86 -5.32
N VAL A 280 10.88 2.18 -5.36
CA VAL A 280 10.96 3.00 -4.15
C VAL A 280 9.59 2.99 -3.48
N GLY A 281 9.52 2.34 -2.34
CA GLY A 281 8.31 2.26 -1.52
C GLY A 281 8.56 2.77 -0.11
N SER A 282 7.56 3.42 0.45
CA SER A 282 7.61 3.97 1.81
C SER A 282 7.93 2.95 2.91
N HIS A 283 7.77 1.66 2.63
CA HIS A 283 8.13 0.59 3.58
C HIS A 283 9.64 0.41 3.80
N VAL A 284 10.49 0.99 2.93
CA VAL A 284 11.95 0.82 3.06
C VAL A 284 12.46 1.31 4.41
N LEU A 285 12.05 2.50 4.87
CA LEU A 285 12.49 3.05 6.15
C LEU A 285 12.06 2.17 7.34
N ARG A 286 10.81 1.70 7.31
CA ARG A 286 10.29 0.79 8.34
C ARG A 286 11.01 -0.56 8.34
N HIS A 287 11.33 -1.12 7.17
CA HIS A 287 12.13 -2.34 7.07
C HIS A 287 13.57 -2.12 7.53
N SER A 288 14.15 -0.95 7.24
CA SER A 288 15.49 -0.58 7.71
C SER A 288 15.53 -0.47 9.23
N LEU A 289 14.56 0.22 9.85
CA LEU A 289 14.43 0.29 11.30
C LEU A 289 14.40 -1.11 11.93
N ALA A 290 13.47 -1.97 11.47
CA ALA A 290 13.34 -3.32 12.00
C ALA A 290 14.61 -4.15 11.83
N THR A 291 15.25 -4.08 10.66
CA THR A 291 16.48 -4.82 10.38
C THR A 291 17.64 -4.34 11.24
N ASN A 292 17.78 -3.02 11.42
CA ASN A 292 18.84 -2.44 12.23
C ASN A 292 18.64 -2.79 13.71
N LEU A 293 17.39 -2.82 14.21
CA LEU A 293 17.08 -3.26 15.57
C LEU A 293 17.41 -4.74 15.81
N VAL A 294 17.06 -5.64 14.87
CA VAL A 294 17.50 -7.05 14.97
C VAL A 294 19.03 -7.15 15.08
N ARG A 295 19.73 -6.40 14.23
CA ARG A 295 21.22 -6.41 14.22
C ARG A 295 21.83 -5.80 15.48
N SER A 296 21.10 -4.92 16.17
CA SER A 296 21.48 -4.37 17.46
C SER A 296 21.07 -5.26 18.64
N GLY A 297 20.53 -6.46 18.39
CA GLY A 297 20.18 -7.44 19.42
C GLY A 297 18.76 -7.32 19.98
N ALA A 298 17.91 -6.45 19.43
CA ALA A 298 16.51 -6.40 19.84
C ALA A 298 15.75 -7.68 19.46
N SER A 299 14.93 -8.18 20.37
CA SER A 299 14.11 -9.36 20.14
C SER A 299 13.05 -9.13 19.08
N LEU A 300 12.61 -10.20 18.43
CA LEU A 300 11.52 -10.12 17.44
C LEU A 300 10.20 -9.67 18.08
N GLU A 301 10.01 -9.90 19.36
CA GLU A 301 8.82 -9.48 20.12
C GLU A 301 8.82 -7.96 20.28
N GLU A 302 9.90 -7.37 20.81
CA GLU A 302 10.09 -5.92 20.93
C GLU A 302 9.91 -5.19 19.59
N ILE A 303 10.47 -5.76 18.51
CA ILE A 303 10.30 -5.22 17.16
C ILE A 303 8.84 -5.33 16.69
N GLY A 304 8.17 -6.43 17.02
CA GLY A 304 6.74 -6.62 16.73
C GLY A 304 5.88 -5.56 17.41
N ASP A 305 6.16 -5.26 18.67
CA ASP A 305 5.46 -4.26 19.48
C ASP A 305 5.73 -2.84 18.95
N LEU A 306 6.99 -2.46 18.78
CA LEU A 306 7.35 -1.15 18.21
C LEU A 306 6.68 -0.92 16.86
N LEU A 307 6.71 -1.92 15.99
CA LEU A 307 6.10 -1.84 14.67
C LEU A 307 4.58 -2.06 14.69
N ARG A 308 3.99 -2.37 15.82
CA ARG A 308 2.54 -2.63 15.96
C ARG A 308 2.07 -3.69 14.97
N HIS A 309 2.77 -4.84 14.94
CA HIS A 309 2.41 -5.96 14.07
C HIS A 309 1.22 -6.72 14.66
N ARG A 310 0.18 -6.95 13.85
CA ARG A 310 -1.00 -7.71 14.25
C ARG A 310 -0.74 -9.21 14.43
N SER A 311 0.25 -9.72 13.75
CA SER A 311 0.58 -11.13 13.69
C SER A 311 2.08 -11.30 13.81
N ARG A 312 2.50 -12.22 14.66
CA ARG A 312 3.89 -12.66 14.80
C ARG A 312 4.48 -13.05 13.44
N ALA A 313 3.68 -13.65 12.55
CA ALA A 313 4.10 -13.98 11.19
C ALA A 313 4.60 -12.78 10.38
N THR A 314 4.14 -11.55 10.70
CA THR A 314 4.63 -10.33 10.05
C THR A 314 6.05 -9.98 10.50
N THR A 315 6.39 -10.22 11.76
CA THR A 315 7.71 -9.96 12.32
C THR A 315 8.69 -11.07 11.96
N MET A 316 8.20 -12.30 11.78
CA MET A 316 9.02 -13.44 11.38
C MET A 316 9.79 -13.28 10.06
N ILE A 317 9.43 -12.27 9.24
CA ILE A 317 10.25 -11.95 8.06
C ILE A 317 11.67 -11.50 8.41
N TYR A 318 11.87 -11.01 9.63
CA TYR A 318 13.16 -10.58 10.16
C TYR A 318 13.92 -11.70 10.91
N ALA A 319 13.28 -12.82 11.26
CA ALA A 319 13.90 -13.91 12.00
C ALA A 319 15.17 -14.46 11.33
N LYS A 320 15.24 -14.40 10.00
CA LYS A 320 16.44 -14.81 9.25
C LYS A 320 17.66 -13.89 9.42
N LEU A 321 17.46 -12.72 9.99
CA LEU A 321 18.52 -11.76 10.27
C LEU A 321 19.08 -11.91 11.68
N ASP A 322 18.32 -12.59 12.55
CA ASP A 322 18.73 -12.95 13.91
C ASP A 322 19.62 -14.20 13.85
N THR A 323 20.86 -14.03 13.40
CA THR A 323 21.81 -15.14 13.24
C THR A 323 22.22 -15.73 14.58
N ASP A 324 22.26 -14.94 15.64
CA ASP A 324 22.70 -15.39 16.97
C ASP A 324 21.58 -16.17 17.67
N GLY A 325 20.33 -15.70 17.59
CA GLY A 325 19.16 -16.46 18.02
C GLY A 325 19.03 -17.78 17.24
N LEU A 326 19.26 -17.77 15.94
CA LEU A 326 19.23 -19.00 15.14
C LEU A 326 20.38 -19.96 15.52
N ARG A 327 21.57 -19.46 15.81
CA ARG A 327 22.68 -20.30 16.25
C ARG A 327 22.43 -20.96 17.60
N SER A 328 21.76 -20.27 18.52
CA SER A 328 21.46 -20.81 19.86
C SER A 328 20.50 -22.00 19.82
N ILE A 329 19.66 -22.11 18.80
CA ILE A 329 18.71 -23.24 18.62
C ILE A 329 19.15 -24.22 17.54
N ALA A 330 20.26 -23.93 16.83
CA ALA A 330 20.76 -24.83 15.80
C ALA A 330 21.31 -26.10 16.46
N GLN A 331 20.88 -27.27 15.97
CA GLN A 331 21.49 -28.52 16.37
C GLN A 331 22.91 -28.62 15.78
N PRO A 332 23.85 -29.27 16.52
CA PRO A 332 25.18 -29.50 15.98
C PRO A 332 25.07 -30.30 14.69
N TRP A 333 25.88 -29.94 13.72
CA TRP A 333 25.97 -30.66 12.45
C TRP A 333 26.35 -32.11 12.75
N PRO A 334 25.63 -33.12 12.21
CA PRO A 334 26.03 -34.52 12.40
C PRO A 334 27.41 -34.71 11.78
N ILE A 335 28.41 -34.84 12.63
CA ILE A 335 29.76 -35.26 12.22
C ILE A 335 29.61 -36.73 11.90
N ALA A 336 29.75 -37.09 10.63
CA ALA A 336 29.89 -38.50 10.27
C ALA A 336 31.13 -39.00 11.01
N GLU A 337 30.95 -39.94 11.94
CA GLU A 337 32.07 -40.72 12.45
C GLU A 337 32.71 -41.37 11.25
N VAL A 338 33.91 -40.92 10.88
CA VAL A 338 34.76 -41.62 9.94
C VAL A 338 35.11 -42.92 10.66
N ALA A 339 34.41 -43.99 10.33
CA ALA A 339 34.77 -45.32 10.75
C ALA A 339 36.22 -45.56 10.34
N ARG A 340 37.06 -45.74 11.37
CA ARG A 340 38.45 -46.24 11.22
C ARG A 340 38.44 -47.72 10.87
#